data_beb17dc8d84a2a7b51cfe32279758aca
#
_entry.id   beb17dc8d84a2a7b51cfe32279758aca
#
_cell.length_a   1.000
_cell.length_b   1.000
_cell.length_c   1.000
_cell.angle_alpha   90.00
_cell.angle_beta   90.00
_cell.angle_gamma   90.00
#
_symmetry.space_group_name_H-M   'P 1'
#
loop_
_entity.id
_entity.type
_entity.pdbx_description
1 polymer ?
#
loop_
_entity_poly.entity_id
_entity_poly.type
_entity_poly.pdbx_seq_one_letter_code
_entity_poly.pdbx_strand_id
1 'polypeptide(L)'
;MTLPSGEPFSLYVDAETYHDSIHGTLKVQCVQCHTDISGYPHPPANYVDRRDVALQNYRTCEGCHPDNYRKTLDSMHQVALAGGNRNAAVCTDCHTAHAVTDPAAPRTLIPQTCAQCHSTISDDYVNSVHGEALFNENNADVPTCIDCHGVHSIGDPTTASFRLKSPELCAECHTDESIMSKYGISTNVLNTYIADFHGTTVELFAKQHPDQATNKPVCYDCHGVHNIKSTQDPASTVATQENLLQTCRRCHPDATTASFTAAWMSHYEASPEKYPLVYYVNLFYWILIPLTIGALLIFIGSDVYHRVRRRFSAGNAPRNPKG
;
A
#
# COMPACT_ATOMS: atom_id res chain seq x y z
N MET A 1 4.74 27.05 -34.62
CA MET A 1 4.97 26.20 -35.80
C MET A 1 3.96 25.06 -35.84
N THR A 2 3.88 24.33 -36.94
CA THR A 2 3.10 23.11 -37.02
C THR A 2 4.06 21.94 -37.13
N LEU A 3 3.89 20.92 -36.31
CA LEU A 3 4.69 19.71 -36.37
C LEU A 3 4.31 18.83 -37.57
N PRO A 4 5.16 17.90 -38.01
CA PRO A 4 4.84 16.97 -39.10
C PRO A 4 3.55 16.14 -38.85
N SER A 5 3.17 15.90 -37.61
CA SER A 5 1.87 15.30 -37.22
C SER A 5 0.65 16.18 -37.55
N GLY A 6 0.86 17.43 -37.89
CA GLY A 6 -0.21 18.43 -38.03
C GLY A 6 -0.56 19.19 -36.76
N GLU A 7 0.03 18.83 -35.62
CA GLU A 7 -0.23 19.46 -34.33
C GLU A 7 0.41 20.86 -34.24
N PRO A 8 -0.30 21.85 -33.69
CA PRO A 8 0.26 23.17 -33.39
C PRO A 8 1.26 23.05 -32.24
N PHE A 9 2.43 23.63 -32.36
CA PHE A 9 3.46 23.67 -31.35
C PHE A 9 3.95 25.09 -31.13
N SER A 10 3.88 25.59 -29.88
CA SER A 10 4.42 26.90 -29.52
C SER A 10 5.88 26.74 -29.09
N LEU A 11 6.76 27.56 -29.69
CA LEU A 11 8.14 27.73 -29.24
C LEU A 11 8.26 28.84 -28.18
N TYR A 12 7.15 29.55 -27.91
CA TYR A 12 7.12 30.58 -26.89
C TYR A 12 6.85 29.99 -25.54
N VAL A 13 7.73 30.27 -24.59
CA VAL A 13 7.55 30.00 -23.16
C VAL A 13 7.23 31.31 -22.49
N ASP A 14 6.11 31.36 -21.78
CA ASP A 14 5.73 32.52 -21.00
C ASP A 14 6.71 32.78 -19.87
N ALA A 15 7.30 33.97 -19.83
CA ALA A 15 8.34 34.32 -18.90
C ALA A 15 7.82 34.38 -17.44
N GLU A 16 6.59 34.84 -17.22
CA GLU A 16 5.97 34.92 -15.90
C GLU A 16 5.74 33.52 -15.35
N THR A 17 5.11 32.65 -16.14
CA THR A 17 4.93 31.22 -15.79
C THR A 17 6.24 30.53 -15.43
N TYR A 18 7.32 30.80 -16.17
CA TYR A 18 8.61 30.22 -15.84
C TYR A 18 9.20 30.82 -14.56
N HIS A 19 9.14 32.13 -14.37
CA HIS A 19 9.64 32.80 -13.16
C HIS A 19 8.94 32.34 -11.88
N ASP A 20 7.66 32.02 -11.97
CA ASP A 20 6.84 31.54 -10.86
C ASP A 20 7.08 30.05 -10.58
N SER A 21 7.73 29.34 -11.49
CA SER A 21 8.12 27.94 -11.29
C SER A 21 9.22 27.78 -10.25
N ILE A 22 9.37 26.56 -9.69
CA ILE A 22 10.47 26.24 -8.77
C ILE A 22 11.83 26.50 -9.45
N HIS A 23 11.99 26.12 -10.72
CA HIS A 23 13.24 26.33 -11.44
C HIS A 23 13.49 27.84 -11.71
N GLY A 24 12.47 28.61 -12.01
CA GLY A 24 12.57 30.04 -12.19
C GLY A 24 12.95 30.77 -10.90
N THR A 25 12.35 30.42 -9.76
CA THR A 25 12.70 30.99 -8.44
C THR A 25 14.12 30.65 -8.03
N LEU A 26 14.64 29.50 -8.43
CA LEU A 26 16.04 29.07 -8.22
C LEU A 26 16.98 29.65 -9.29
N LYS A 27 16.48 30.46 -10.24
CA LYS A 27 17.26 31.09 -11.33
C LYS A 27 17.97 30.09 -12.23
N VAL A 28 17.41 28.90 -12.44
CA VAL A 28 17.90 27.94 -13.42
C VAL A 28 17.76 28.56 -14.81
N GLN A 29 18.83 28.55 -15.61
CA GLN A 29 18.83 29.14 -16.94
C GLN A 29 18.35 28.15 -17.99
N CYS A 30 17.73 28.64 -19.06
CA CYS A 30 17.20 27.80 -20.14
C CYS A 30 18.25 26.82 -20.70
N VAL A 31 19.48 27.28 -20.88
CA VAL A 31 20.61 26.47 -21.40
C VAL A 31 21.10 25.36 -20.48
N GLN A 32 20.68 25.37 -19.21
CA GLN A 32 21.01 24.26 -18.29
C GLN A 32 20.14 23.02 -18.54
N CYS A 33 18.96 23.22 -19.09
CA CYS A 33 18.07 22.13 -19.54
C CYS A 33 18.21 21.91 -21.06
N HIS A 34 18.27 22.98 -21.86
CA HIS A 34 18.40 22.94 -23.30
C HIS A 34 19.88 22.97 -23.70
N THR A 35 20.62 21.93 -23.35
CA THR A 35 22.06 21.82 -23.57
C THR A 35 22.46 21.67 -25.06
N ASP A 36 21.50 21.31 -25.89
CA ASP A 36 21.63 21.16 -27.35
C ASP A 36 21.49 22.49 -28.11
N ILE A 37 21.02 23.54 -27.43
CA ILE A 37 20.80 24.88 -28.04
C ILE A 37 21.95 25.79 -27.70
N SER A 38 22.87 25.97 -28.64
CA SER A 38 24.14 26.71 -28.45
C SER A 38 24.17 28.10 -29.09
N GLY A 39 23.08 28.58 -29.68
CA GLY A 39 23.09 29.88 -30.35
C GLY A 39 21.77 30.26 -31.01
N TYR A 40 21.84 31.37 -31.75
CA TYR A 40 20.72 31.89 -32.55
C TYR A 40 21.17 32.04 -34.02
N PRO A 41 20.32 31.62 -35.00
CA PRO A 41 19.02 30.95 -34.82
C PRO A 41 19.18 29.54 -34.17
N HIS A 42 18.11 29.12 -33.48
CA HIS A 42 18.08 27.77 -32.86
C HIS A 42 18.27 26.69 -33.93
N PRO A 43 18.93 25.58 -33.61
CA PRO A 43 19.03 24.47 -34.54
C PRO A 43 17.62 23.94 -34.91
N PRO A 44 17.42 23.35 -36.10
CA PRO A 44 16.14 22.77 -36.49
C PRO A 44 15.71 21.70 -35.49
N ALA A 45 14.51 21.81 -34.96
CA ALA A 45 13.90 20.78 -34.14
C ALA A 45 13.34 19.65 -35.02
N ASN A 46 13.73 18.43 -34.75
CA ASN A 46 13.30 17.24 -35.52
C ASN A 46 12.22 16.45 -34.78
N TYR A 47 11.26 17.13 -34.19
CA TYR A 47 10.11 16.51 -33.51
C TYR A 47 9.02 16.16 -34.50
N VAL A 48 8.46 14.96 -34.42
CA VAL A 48 7.34 14.49 -35.26
C VAL A 48 6.00 14.97 -34.70
N ASP A 49 5.82 14.84 -33.41
CA ASP A 49 4.61 15.19 -32.66
C ASP A 49 4.97 15.80 -31.29
N ARG A 50 3.96 16.27 -30.53
CA ARG A 50 4.19 16.82 -29.19
C ARG A 50 4.76 15.80 -28.22
N ARG A 51 4.36 14.54 -28.37
CA ARG A 51 4.88 13.46 -27.53
C ARG A 51 6.38 13.24 -27.73
N ASP A 52 6.83 13.39 -28.97
CA ASP A 52 8.23 13.26 -29.33
C ASP A 52 9.10 14.32 -28.62
N VAL A 53 8.58 15.54 -28.47
CA VAL A 53 9.26 16.59 -27.67
C VAL A 53 9.52 16.13 -26.25
N ALA A 54 8.50 15.58 -25.56
CA ALA A 54 8.65 15.08 -24.20
C ALA A 54 9.65 13.92 -24.12
N LEU A 55 9.56 12.96 -25.05
CA LEU A 55 10.40 11.76 -25.07
C LEU A 55 11.87 12.06 -25.39
N GLN A 56 12.17 13.09 -26.16
CA GLN A 56 13.56 13.48 -26.46
C GLN A 56 14.19 14.32 -25.35
N ASN A 57 13.38 15.06 -24.57
CA ASN A 57 13.91 16.04 -23.62
C ASN A 57 13.83 15.61 -22.13
N TYR A 58 12.98 14.65 -21.73
CA TYR A 58 12.80 14.32 -20.31
C TYR A 58 14.10 13.86 -19.61
N ARG A 59 15.04 13.29 -20.35
CA ARG A 59 16.33 12.83 -19.79
C ARG A 59 17.22 13.97 -19.29
N THR A 60 16.99 15.20 -19.74
CA THR A 60 17.71 16.38 -19.25
C THR A 60 17.57 16.57 -17.73
N CYS A 61 16.45 16.09 -17.16
CA CYS A 61 16.19 16.13 -15.73
C CYS A 61 17.23 15.35 -14.91
N GLU A 62 17.83 14.29 -15.49
CA GLU A 62 18.86 13.45 -14.85
C GLU A 62 20.07 14.27 -14.39
N GLY A 63 20.44 15.29 -15.16
CA GLY A 63 21.63 16.11 -14.88
C GLY A 63 21.62 16.78 -13.51
N CYS A 64 20.43 17.09 -12.97
CA CYS A 64 20.26 17.69 -11.64
C CYS A 64 19.51 16.79 -10.67
N HIS A 65 18.69 15.84 -11.17
CA HIS A 65 17.86 14.93 -10.38
C HIS A 65 18.23 13.44 -10.60
N PRO A 66 19.50 13.03 -10.47
CA PRO A 66 19.94 11.67 -10.81
C PRO A 66 19.31 10.59 -9.92
N ASP A 67 19.01 10.91 -8.67
CA ASP A 67 18.41 9.95 -7.73
C ASP A 67 16.94 9.66 -8.09
N ASN A 68 16.18 10.69 -8.44
CA ASN A 68 14.81 10.53 -8.89
C ASN A 68 14.76 9.82 -10.24
N TYR A 69 15.65 10.18 -11.16
CA TYR A 69 15.77 9.51 -12.46
C TYR A 69 16.05 8.01 -12.28
N ARG A 70 17.02 7.63 -11.44
CA ARG A 70 17.32 6.23 -11.16
C ARG A 70 16.12 5.45 -10.63
N LYS A 71 15.32 6.05 -9.73
CA LYS A 71 14.11 5.43 -9.23
C LYS A 71 13.06 5.17 -10.32
N THR A 72 13.00 6.01 -11.36
CA THR A 72 12.05 5.79 -12.47
C THR A 72 12.42 4.59 -13.34
N LEU A 73 13.70 4.16 -13.37
CA LEU A 73 14.14 3.05 -14.21
C LEU A 73 13.44 1.73 -13.88
N ASP A 74 13.06 1.54 -12.62
CA ASP A 74 12.35 0.36 -12.13
C ASP A 74 10.81 0.55 -12.15
N SER A 75 10.31 1.70 -12.60
CA SER A 75 8.87 1.96 -12.60
C SER A 75 8.17 1.31 -13.79
N MET A 76 6.90 0.96 -13.61
CA MET A 76 6.05 0.41 -14.68
C MET A 76 5.90 1.36 -15.87
N HIS A 77 5.96 2.67 -15.65
CA HIS A 77 5.98 3.64 -16.75
C HIS A 77 7.24 3.50 -17.61
N GLN A 78 8.40 3.35 -17.01
CA GLN A 78 9.65 3.15 -17.75
C GLN A 78 9.69 1.78 -18.42
N VAL A 79 9.19 0.73 -17.75
CA VAL A 79 9.07 -0.62 -18.36
C VAL A 79 8.17 -0.56 -19.61
N ALA A 80 7.02 0.11 -19.51
CA ALA A 80 6.10 0.29 -20.62
C ALA A 80 6.73 1.11 -21.77
N LEU A 81 7.47 2.17 -21.44
CA LEU A 81 8.18 3.00 -22.41
C LEU A 81 9.27 2.18 -23.14
N ALA A 82 10.08 1.42 -22.40
CA ALA A 82 11.09 0.53 -22.97
C ALA A 82 10.48 -0.59 -23.84
N GLY A 83 9.26 -1.03 -23.50
CA GLY A 83 8.45 -1.95 -24.30
C GLY A 83 7.81 -1.35 -25.55
N GLY A 84 8.07 -0.06 -25.85
CA GLY A 84 7.60 0.64 -27.05
C GLY A 84 6.29 1.41 -26.87
N ASN A 85 5.72 1.47 -25.66
CA ASN A 85 4.55 2.29 -25.39
C ASN A 85 4.96 3.76 -25.26
N ARG A 86 4.88 4.52 -26.34
CA ARG A 86 5.22 5.96 -26.34
C ARG A 86 4.34 6.81 -25.44
N ASN A 87 3.17 6.32 -25.02
CA ASN A 87 2.24 7.04 -24.14
C ASN A 87 2.54 6.82 -22.65
N ALA A 88 3.51 5.98 -22.30
CA ALA A 88 3.92 5.80 -20.91
C ALA A 88 4.50 7.09 -20.33
N ALA A 89 4.13 7.44 -19.10
CA ALA A 89 4.47 8.72 -18.48
C ALA A 89 6.00 8.91 -18.34
N VAL A 90 6.46 10.13 -18.62
CA VAL A 90 7.83 10.61 -18.34
C VAL A 90 7.77 11.81 -17.39
N CYS A 91 8.91 12.33 -16.96
CA CYS A 91 8.99 13.38 -15.94
C CYS A 91 8.04 14.55 -16.18
N THR A 92 7.98 15.02 -17.43
CA THR A 92 7.19 16.20 -17.82
C THR A 92 5.67 15.98 -17.84
N ASP A 93 5.23 14.73 -17.83
CA ASP A 93 3.78 14.43 -17.79
C ASP A 93 3.21 14.65 -16.38
N CYS A 94 4.04 14.47 -15.35
CA CYS A 94 3.66 14.72 -13.96
C CYS A 94 4.07 16.11 -13.47
N HIS A 95 5.27 16.57 -13.86
CA HIS A 95 5.87 17.80 -13.33
C HIS A 95 5.76 19.00 -14.24
N THR A 96 5.25 18.85 -15.48
CA THR A 96 5.37 19.84 -16.55
C THR A 96 6.84 20.12 -16.93
N ALA A 97 7.09 21.02 -17.87
CA ALA A 97 8.46 21.38 -18.27
C ALA A 97 8.89 22.75 -17.75
N HIS A 98 8.07 23.77 -17.97
CA HIS A 98 8.41 25.16 -17.68
C HIS A 98 7.63 25.78 -16.51
N ALA A 99 6.54 25.13 -16.09
CA ALA A 99 5.70 25.54 -14.97
C ALA A 99 5.79 24.55 -13.78
N VAL A 100 7.01 24.09 -13.49
CA VAL A 100 7.23 23.09 -12.41
C VAL A 100 6.91 23.72 -11.07
N THR A 101 5.90 23.15 -10.40
CA THR A 101 5.51 23.51 -9.04
C THR A 101 5.71 22.32 -8.10
N ASP A 102 5.44 22.50 -6.79
CA ASP A 102 5.37 21.38 -5.87
C ASP A 102 4.22 20.44 -6.29
N PRO A 103 4.50 19.23 -6.74
CA PRO A 103 3.47 18.32 -7.24
C PRO A 103 2.56 17.78 -6.13
N ALA A 104 2.92 17.98 -4.87
CA ALA A 104 2.15 17.53 -3.71
C ALA A 104 1.33 18.64 -3.04
N ALA A 105 1.43 19.88 -3.52
CA ALA A 105 0.74 21.02 -2.92
C ALA A 105 -0.14 21.80 -3.91
N PRO A 106 -1.47 21.77 -3.77
CA PRO A 106 -2.24 20.99 -2.78
C PRO A 106 -2.26 19.48 -3.09
N ARG A 107 -2.46 18.64 -2.08
CA ARG A 107 -2.47 17.17 -2.25
C ARG A 107 -3.48 16.65 -3.27
N THR A 108 -4.55 17.40 -3.53
CA THR A 108 -5.55 17.10 -4.56
C THR A 108 -4.98 17.11 -5.99
N LEU A 109 -3.83 17.74 -6.22
CA LEU A 109 -3.15 17.71 -7.53
C LEU A 109 -2.65 16.30 -7.88
N ILE A 110 -2.32 15.48 -6.89
CA ILE A 110 -1.77 14.13 -7.13
C ILE A 110 -2.77 13.26 -7.90
N PRO A 111 -4.01 13.01 -7.41
CA PRO A 111 -4.98 12.24 -8.18
C PRO A 111 -5.36 12.90 -9.51
N GLN A 112 -5.41 14.22 -9.59
CA GLN A 112 -5.70 14.95 -10.83
C GLN A 112 -4.61 14.74 -11.89
N THR A 113 -3.35 14.68 -11.47
CA THR A 113 -2.23 14.38 -12.37
C THR A 113 -2.32 12.95 -12.89
N CYS A 114 -2.58 11.99 -12.03
CA CYS A 114 -2.75 10.58 -12.41
C CYS A 114 -3.97 10.40 -13.35
N ALA A 115 -5.05 11.14 -13.12
CA ALA A 115 -6.30 11.10 -13.88
C ALA A 115 -6.13 11.42 -15.36
N GLN A 116 -5.07 12.14 -15.75
CA GLN A 116 -4.79 12.45 -17.14
C GLN A 116 -4.68 11.20 -18.02
N CYS A 117 -4.27 10.06 -17.44
CA CYS A 117 -4.16 8.79 -18.12
C CYS A 117 -4.99 7.69 -17.44
N HIS A 118 -5.16 7.75 -16.11
CA HIS A 118 -5.85 6.77 -15.29
C HIS A 118 -7.23 7.27 -14.83
N SER A 119 -8.04 7.80 -15.76
CA SER A 119 -9.31 8.48 -15.45
C SER A 119 -10.30 7.59 -14.69
N THR A 120 -10.54 6.35 -15.14
CA THR A 120 -11.51 5.44 -14.50
C THR A 120 -11.12 5.12 -13.06
N ILE A 121 -9.82 4.86 -12.81
CA ILE A 121 -9.31 4.59 -11.47
C ILE A 121 -9.40 5.83 -10.59
N SER A 122 -9.16 7.01 -11.17
CA SER A 122 -9.30 8.28 -10.47
C SER A 122 -10.76 8.56 -10.11
N ASP A 123 -11.71 8.26 -11.00
CA ASP A 123 -13.14 8.41 -10.73
C ASP A 123 -13.57 7.49 -9.56
N ASP A 124 -13.11 6.24 -9.54
CA ASP A 124 -13.34 5.32 -8.43
C ASP A 124 -12.77 5.87 -7.11
N TYR A 125 -11.53 6.41 -7.16
CA TYR A 125 -10.87 6.97 -5.98
C TYR A 125 -11.60 8.22 -5.46
N VAL A 126 -11.96 9.17 -6.31
CA VAL A 126 -12.67 10.40 -5.91
C VAL A 126 -13.97 10.09 -5.18
N ASN A 127 -14.65 9.04 -5.59
CA ASN A 127 -15.89 8.57 -4.97
C ASN A 127 -15.67 7.59 -3.79
N SER A 128 -14.44 7.35 -3.38
CA SER A 128 -14.10 6.54 -2.20
C SER A 128 -14.13 7.36 -0.92
N VAL A 129 -14.15 6.68 0.24
CA VAL A 129 -14.05 7.36 1.54
C VAL A 129 -12.78 8.21 1.66
N HIS A 130 -11.68 7.77 1.07
CA HIS A 130 -10.41 8.51 1.07
C HIS A 130 -10.46 9.72 0.14
N GLY A 131 -10.98 9.53 -1.08
CA GLY A 131 -11.09 10.62 -2.05
C GLY A 131 -12.11 11.68 -1.63
N GLU A 132 -13.27 11.28 -1.13
CA GLU A 132 -14.27 12.21 -0.60
C GLU A 132 -13.68 13.09 0.52
N ALA A 133 -12.95 12.51 1.47
CA ALA A 133 -12.30 13.27 2.54
C ALA A 133 -11.17 14.18 2.00
N LEU A 134 -10.41 13.74 0.99
CA LEU A 134 -9.37 14.56 0.38
C LEU A 134 -9.96 15.78 -0.33
N PHE A 135 -10.96 15.58 -1.18
CA PHE A 135 -11.48 16.64 -2.06
C PHE A 135 -12.51 17.55 -1.39
N ASN A 136 -13.35 17.01 -0.51
CA ASN A 136 -14.42 17.78 0.13
C ASN A 136 -14.00 18.39 1.46
N GLU A 137 -13.08 17.75 2.19
CA GLU A 137 -12.67 18.17 3.53
C GLU A 137 -11.23 18.72 3.55
N ASN A 138 -10.49 18.59 2.44
CA ASN A 138 -9.05 18.86 2.38
C ASN A 138 -8.25 18.12 3.48
N ASN A 139 -8.66 16.89 3.74
CA ASN A 139 -8.13 16.08 4.84
C ASN A 139 -6.72 15.57 4.50
N ALA A 140 -5.74 15.95 5.29
CA ALA A 140 -4.35 15.58 5.10
C ALA A 140 -4.00 14.15 5.57
N ASP A 141 -4.86 13.53 6.38
CA ASP A 141 -4.62 12.19 6.94
C ASP A 141 -4.93 11.06 5.94
N VAL A 142 -5.68 11.35 4.87
CA VAL A 142 -6.08 10.30 3.90
C VAL A 142 -5.01 10.07 2.84
N PRO A 143 -4.84 8.82 2.36
CA PRO A 143 -3.86 8.51 1.33
C PRO A 143 -4.28 9.07 -0.04
N THR A 144 -3.29 9.37 -0.86
CA THR A 144 -3.41 9.63 -2.29
C THR A 144 -2.83 8.47 -3.10
N CYS A 145 -2.82 8.56 -4.42
CA CYS A 145 -2.29 7.50 -5.29
C CYS A 145 -0.85 7.10 -4.92
N ILE A 146 -0.01 8.07 -4.59
CA ILE A 146 1.43 7.84 -4.32
C ILE A 146 1.71 7.18 -2.98
N ASP A 147 0.80 7.28 -2.03
CA ASP A 147 0.96 6.67 -0.70
C ASP A 147 0.87 5.13 -0.79
N CYS A 148 0.14 4.60 -1.77
CA CYS A 148 0.04 3.16 -2.02
C CYS A 148 0.97 2.66 -3.14
N HIS A 149 1.16 3.47 -4.20
CA HIS A 149 1.89 3.06 -5.40
C HIS A 149 3.33 3.56 -5.46
N GLY A 150 3.72 4.46 -4.55
CA GLY A 150 4.99 5.17 -4.62
C GLY A 150 4.98 6.29 -5.67
N VAL A 151 6.12 6.98 -5.83
CA VAL A 151 6.22 8.17 -6.68
C VAL A 151 7.01 7.89 -7.95
N HIS A 152 8.33 7.71 -7.84
CA HIS A 152 9.20 7.52 -8.99
C HIS A 152 9.47 6.04 -9.31
N SER A 153 9.33 5.16 -8.32
CA SER A 153 9.50 3.71 -8.46
C SER A 153 8.15 2.99 -8.38
N ILE A 154 7.20 3.41 -9.23
CA ILE A 154 5.86 2.83 -9.26
C ILE A 154 5.94 1.39 -9.73
N GLY A 155 5.70 0.45 -8.81
CA GLY A 155 5.71 -0.99 -9.09
C GLY A 155 4.45 -1.46 -9.78
N ASP A 156 4.49 -2.72 -10.27
CA ASP A 156 3.32 -3.37 -10.85
C ASP A 156 2.36 -3.83 -9.74
N PRO A 157 1.16 -3.22 -9.61
CA PRO A 157 0.20 -3.58 -8.57
C PRO A 157 -0.51 -4.91 -8.84
N THR A 158 -0.29 -5.53 -10.01
CA THR A 158 -0.91 -6.80 -10.37
C THR A 158 -0.07 -8.02 -9.94
N THR A 159 1.13 -7.79 -9.42
CA THR A 159 2.03 -8.86 -8.97
C THR A 159 1.56 -9.53 -7.68
N ALA A 160 1.92 -10.79 -7.52
CA ALA A 160 1.69 -11.52 -6.28
C ALA A 160 2.36 -10.85 -5.07
N SER A 161 3.58 -10.35 -5.25
CA SER A 161 4.33 -9.65 -4.21
C SER A 161 3.62 -8.37 -3.75
N PHE A 162 3.09 -7.55 -4.67
CA PHE A 162 2.31 -6.36 -4.31
C PHE A 162 1.05 -6.74 -3.54
N ARG A 163 0.31 -7.76 -4.04
CA ARG A 163 -0.88 -8.27 -3.37
C ARG A 163 -0.60 -8.70 -1.94
N LEU A 164 0.42 -9.52 -1.73
CA LEU A 164 0.75 -10.07 -0.41
C LEU A 164 1.24 -9.00 0.58
N LYS A 165 1.86 -7.92 0.09
CA LYS A 165 2.28 -6.76 0.90
C LYS A 165 1.17 -5.75 1.16
N SER A 166 0.06 -5.80 0.43
CA SER A 166 -1.01 -4.80 0.55
C SER A 166 -1.61 -4.64 1.94
N PRO A 167 -1.73 -5.68 2.80
CA PRO A 167 -2.16 -5.48 4.18
C PRO A 167 -1.24 -4.55 4.99
N GLU A 168 0.08 -4.60 4.73
CA GLU A 168 1.06 -3.72 5.37
C GLU A 168 0.87 -2.27 4.92
N LEU A 169 0.62 -2.03 3.63
CA LEU A 169 0.32 -0.69 3.09
C LEU A 169 -0.92 -0.08 3.76
N CYS A 170 -1.98 -0.85 3.93
CA CYS A 170 -3.17 -0.39 4.65
C CYS A 170 -2.84 -0.10 6.13
N ALA A 171 -2.02 -0.96 6.75
CA ALA A 171 -1.66 -0.87 8.14
C ALA A 171 -0.82 0.36 8.47
N GLU A 172 -0.03 0.90 7.53
CA GLU A 172 0.79 2.11 7.75
C GLU A 172 -0.04 3.26 8.36
N CYS A 173 -1.30 3.42 7.94
CA CYS A 173 -2.22 4.40 8.52
C CYS A 173 -3.21 3.77 9.50
N HIS A 174 -3.79 2.59 9.16
CA HIS A 174 -4.85 1.98 9.96
C HIS A 174 -4.39 1.38 11.30
N THR A 175 -3.08 1.36 11.58
CA THR A 175 -2.53 1.03 12.90
C THR A 175 -1.95 2.25 13.62
N ASP A 176 -1.97 3.42 13.00
CA ASP A 176 -1.48 4.65 13.62
C ASP A 176 -2.56 5.30 14.49
N GLU A 177 -2.34 5.28 15.81
CA GLU A 177 -3.23 5.86 16.81
C GLU A 177 -3.40 7.38 16.61
N SER A 178 -2.37 8.07 16.15
CA SER A 178 -2.40 9.52 15.92
C SER A 178 -3.34 9.93 14.79
N ILE A 179 -3.61 9.01 13.87
CA ILE A 179 -4.54 9.18 12.76
C ILE A 179 -5.90 8.59 13.11
N MET A 180 -5.97 7.31 13.43
CA MET A 180 -7.22 6.55 13.53
C MET A 180 -8.09 6.96 14.70
N SER A 181 -7.51 7.44 15.80
CA SER A 181 -8.28 7.94 16.95
C SER A 181 -9.20 9.12 16.59
N LYS A 182 -8.81 9.95 15.61
CA LYS A 182 -9.62 11.09 15.13
C LYS A 182 -10.93 10.64 14.49
N TYR A 183 -10.94 9.42 13.95
CA TYR A 183 -12.09 8.84 13.22
C TYR A 183 -12.83 7.76 14.01
N GLY A 184 -12.39 7.49 15.25
CA GLY A 184 -12.98 6.42 16.08
C GLY A 184 -12.78 5.01 15.51
N ILE A 185 -11.72 4.81 14.72
CA ILE A 185 -11.37 3.54 14.09
C ILE A 185 -10.35 2.82 14.98
N SER A 186 -10.55 1.53 15.25
CA SER A 186 -9.60 0.72 16.02
C SER A 186 -8.30 0.53 15.27
N THR A 187 -7.18 0.76 15.94
CA THR A 187 -5.83 0.51 15.41
C THR A 187 -5.41 -0.96 15.46
N ASN A 188 -6.26 -1.82 16.02
CA ASN A 188 -5.96 -3.24 16.14
C ASN A 188 -6.39 -4.07 14.90
N VAL A 189 -6.74 -3.40 13.80
CA VAL A 189 -7.30 -4.04 12.60
C VAL A 189 -6.33 -5.05 11.96
N LEU A 190 -5.03 -4.74 11.91
CA LEU A 190 -4.03 -5.64 11.34
C LEU A 190 -3.85 -6.87 12.24
N ASN A 191 -3.71 -6.70 13.55
CA ASN A 191 -3.52 -7.82 14.48
C ASN A 191 -4.72 -8.77 14.47
N THR A 192 -5.93 -8.23 14.45
CA THR A 192 -7.15 -9.06 14.40
C THR A 192 -7.30 -9.74 13.05
N TYR A 193 -6.87 -9.12 11.94
CA TYR A 193 -6.81 -9.74 10.63
C TYR A 193 -5.78 -10.89 10.61
N ILE A 194 -4.56 -10.67 11.09
CA ILE A 194 -3.49 -11.71 11.13
C ILE A 194 -3.90 -12.88 12.05
N ALA A 195 -4.65 -12.60 13.11
CA ALA A 195 -5.17 -13.66 13.99
C ALA A 195 -6.33 -14.46 13.36
N ASP A 196 -6.94 -13.95 12.31
CA ASP A 196 -7.97 -14.64 11.53
C ASP A 196 -7.34 -15.66 10.56
N PHE A 197 -8.13 -16.65 10.14
CA PHE A 197 -7.69 -17.68 9.20
C PHE A 197 -7.17 -17.10 7.88
N HIS A 198 -7.82 -16.08 7.34
CA HIS A 198 -7.41 -15.44 6.10
C HIS A 198 -6.07 -14.74 6.25
N GLY A 199 -5.92 -13.88 7.25
CA GLY A 199 -4.68 -13.15 7.48
C GLY A 199 -3.51 -14.06 7.85
N THR A 200 -3.74 -15.05 8.73
CA THR A 200 -2.73 -16.09 9.06
C THR A 200 -2.23 -16.80 7.79
N THR A 201 -3.14 -17.16 6.87
CA THR A 201 -2.74 -17.84 5.63
C THR A 201 -2.03 -16.93 4.65
N VAL A 202 -2.39 -15.65 4.57
CA VAL A 202 -1.68 -14.63 3.77
C VAL A 202 -0.27 -14.43 4.30
N GLU A 203 -0.10 -14.23 5.61
CA GLU A 203 1.21 -14.02 6.24
C GLU A 203 2.14 -15.23 6.04
N LEU A 204 1.61 -16.45 6.26
CA LEU A 204 2.38 -17.67 6.05
C LEU A 204 2.80 -17.83 4.59
N PHE A 205 1.88 -17.56 3.65
CA PHE A 205 2.15 -17.68 2.22
C PHE A 205 3.15 -16.64 1.73
N ALA A 206 3.04 -15.40 2.21
CA ALA A 206 3.99 -14.32 1.91
C ALA A 206 5.43 -14.66 2.34
N LYS A 207 5.58 -15.34 3.48
CA LYS A 207 6.90 -15.80 3.97
C LYS A 207 7.49 -16.96 3.17
N GLN A 208 6.64 -17.86 2.66
CA GLN A 208 7.10 -19.08 1.98
C GLN A 208 7.20 -18.91 0.46
N HIS A 209 6.30 -18.14 -0.13
CA HIS A 209 6.12 -18.01 -1.58
C HIS A 209 5.78 -16.58 -2.00
N PRO A 210 6.65 -15.57 -1.75
CA PRO A 210 6.32 -14.15 -1.91
C PRO A 210 5.95 -13.74 -3.34
N ASP A 211 6.46 -14.46 -4.34
CA ASP A 211 6.26 -14.14 -5.76
C ASP A 211 5.24 -15.07 -6.46
N GLN A 212 4.64 -15.99 -5.72
CA GLN A 212 3.69 -16.94 -6.29
C GLN A 212 2.26 -16.37 -6.23
N ALA A 213 1.55 -16.43 -7.35
CA ALA A 213 0.15 -16.05 -7.42
C ALA A 213 -0.70 -16.83 -6.41
N THR A 214 -1.59 -16.12 -5.74
CA THR A 214 -2.43 -16.68 -4.67
C THR A 214 -3.84 -16.08 -4.71
N ASN A 215 -4.81 -16.89 -4.27
CA ASN A 215 -6.19 -16.49 -4.04
C ASN A 215 -6.48 -16.15 -2.56
N LYS A 216 -5.45 -16.08 -1.72
CA LYS A 216 -5.63 -15.71 -0.30
C LYS A 216 -6.16 -14.30 -0.22
N PRO A 217 -7.28 -14.05 0.50
CA PRO A 217 -7.91 -12.74 0.54
C PRO A 217 -7.09 -11.76 1.38
N VAL A 218 -6.89 -10.57 0.83
CA VAL A 218 -6.28 -9.42 1.49
C VAL A 218 -7.34 -8.33 1.73
N CYS A 219 -6.99 -7.24 2.39
CA CYS A 219 -7.95 -6.21 2.81
C CYS A 219 -8.86 -5.74 1.67
N TYR A 220 -8.29 -5.45 0.51
CA TYR A 220 -9.05 -4.93 -0.62
C TYR A 220 -9.99 -5.94 -1.31
N ASP A 221 -9.84 -7.24 -1.09
CA ASP A 221 -10.79 -8.22 -1.64
C ASP A 221 -12.17 -8.09 -1.01
N CYS A 222 -12.20 -7.60 0.23
CA CYS A 222 -13.45 -7.34 0.96
C CYS A 222 -13.86 -5.86 0.89
N HIS A 223 -12.92 -4.93 1.02
CA HIS A 223 -13.20 -3.49 1.14
C HIS A 223 -13.19 -2.74 -0.19
N GLY A 224 -12.75 -3.35 -1.29
CA GLY A 224 -12.47 -2.68 -2.57
C GLY A 224 -11.06 -2.12 -2.63
N VAL A 225 -10.65 -1.66 -3.82
CA VAL A 225 -9.29 -1.14 -4.07
C VAL A 225 -9.30 0.39 -4.11
N HIS A 226 -9.83 0.96 -5.17
CA HIS A 226 -9.89 2.42 -5.35
C HIS A 226 -11.24 3.00 -4.92
N ASN A 227 -12.28 2.20 -4.89
CA ASN A 227 -13.66 2.54 -4.55
C ASN A 227 -14.05 2.17 -3.11
N ILE A 228 -13.10 2.22 -2.19
CA ILE A 228 -13.32 1.86 -0.78
C ILE A 228 -14.40 2.74 -0.17
N LYS A 229 -15.45 2.11 0.40
CA LYS A 229 -16.56 2.81 1.05
C LYS A 229 -16.51 2.63 2.58
N SER A 230 -17.05 3.59 3.31
CA SER A 230 -17.30 3.44 4.74
C SER A 230 -18.11 2.17 5.02
N THR A 231 -17.79 1.48 6.10
CA THR A 231 -18.58 0.30 6.53
C THR A 231 -20.02 0.63 6.88
N GLN A 232 -20.36 1.92 7.01
CA GLN A 232 -21.73 2.41 7.24
C GLN A 232 -22.45 2.79 5.95
N ASP A 233 -21.73 2.92 4.83
CA ASP A 233 -22.33 3.20 3.53
C ASP A 233 -23.01 1.93 2.99
N PRO A 234 -24.32 1.97 2.69
CA PRO A 234 -25.03 0.80 2.14
C PRO A 234 -24.42 0.23 0.85
N ALA A 235 -23.68 1.05 0.08
CA ALA A 235 -22.96 0.62 -1.11
C ALA A 235 -21.64 -0.11 -0.81
N SER A 236 -21.18 -0.11 0.44
CA SER A 236 -19.98 -0.85 0.84
C SER A 236 -20.20 -2.36 0.73
N THR A 237 -19.21 -3.05 0.21
CA THR A 237 -19.21 -4.52 0.07
C THR A 237 -19.26 -5.26 1.40
N VAL A 238 -19.08 -4.56 2.52
CA VAL A 238 -19.05 -5.11 3.88
C VAL A 238 -20.07 -4.47 4.82
N ALA A 239 -20.90 -3.53 4.34
CA ALA A 239 -21.84 -2.77 5.18
C ALA A 239 -22.96 -3.63 5.77
N THR A 240 -23.51 -4.55 4.99
CA THR A 240 -24.63 -5.40 5.38
C THR A 240 -24.24 -6.87 5.32
N GLN A 241 -25.01 -7.70 6.04
CA GLN A 241 -24.80 -9.15 5.97
C GLN A 241 -24.95 -9.70 4.54
N GLU A 242 -25.86 -9.15 3.75
CA GLU A 242 -26.06 -9.54 2.36
C GLU A 242 -24.86 -9.13 1.49
N ASN A 243 -24.38 -7.90 1.61
CA ASN A 243 -23.20 -7.42 0.88
C ASN A 243 -21.97 -8.27 1.22
N LEU A 244 -21.78 -8.56 2.51
CA LEU A 244 -20.69 -9.41 2.97
C LEU A 244 -20.81 -10.83 2.43
N LEU A 245 -22.01 -11.41 2.41
CA LEU A 245 -22.25 -12.73 1.84
C LEU A 245 -21.92 -12.78 0.35
N GLN A 246 -22.29 -11.76 -0.42
CA GLN A 246 -21.93 -11.66 -1.84
C GLN A 246 -20.41 -11.57 -2.02
N THR A 247 -19.73 -10.85 -1.14
CA THR A 247 -18.27 -10.77 -1.12
C THR A 247 -17.64 -12.13 -0.79
N CYS A 248 -18.15 -12.86 0.19
CA CYS A 248 -17.70 -14.22 0.51
C CYS A 248 -17.87 -15.19 -0.66
N ARG A 249 -18.97 -15.10 -1.39
CA ARG A 249 -19.30 -15.98 -2.54
C ARG A 249 -18.34 -15.87 -3.71
N ARG A 250 -17.53 -14.81 -3.80
CA ARG A 250 -16.49 -14.70 -4.82
C ARG A 250 -15.46 -15.84 -4.71
N CYS A 251 -15.20 -16.31 -3.50
CA CYS A 251 -14.27 -17.40 -3.22
C CYS A 251 -14.97 -18.65 -2.66
N HIS A 252 -16.13 -18.48 -2.03
CA HIS A 252 -16.93 -19.52 -1.37
C HIS A 252 -18.35 -19.58 -1.98
N PRO A 253 -18.51 -20.17 -3.17
CA PRO A 253 -19.79 -20.11 -3.91
C PRO A 253 -20.98 -20.68 -3.13
N ASP A 254 -20.73 -21.64 -2.23
CA ASP A 254 -21.77 -22.28 -1.41
C ASP A 254 -22.03 -21.55 -0.07
N ALA A 255 -21.48 -20.35 0.11
CA ALA A 255 -21.69 -19.58 1.33
C ALA A 255 -23.16 -19.20 1.51
N THR A 256 -23.67 -19.38 2.72
CA THR A 256 -25.03 -18.99 3.15
C THR A 256 -24.95 -18.20 4.44
N THR A 257 -26.04 -17.51 4.80
CA THR A 257 -26.14 -16.80 6.09
C THR A 257 -26.03 -17.73 7.30
N ALA A 258 -26.31 -19.01 7.12
CA ALA A 258 -26.21 -20.01 8.18
C ALA A 258 -24.78 -20.56 8.35
N SER A 259 -24.04 -20.71 7.23
CA SER A 259 -22.67 -21.26 7.24
C SER A 259 -21.60 -20.18 7.40
N PHE A 260 -21.90 -18.93 7.01
CA PHE A 260 -20.96 -17.81 7.10
C PHE A 260 -21.62 -16.70 7.94
N THR A 261 -21.19 -16.56 9.18
CA THR A 261 -21.63 -15.48 10.05
C THR A 261 -20.57 -14.38 10.08
N ALA A 262 -20.99 -13.11 10.12
CA ALA A 262 -20.07 -11.97 10.17
C ALA A 262 -19.05 -12.04 11.34
N ALA A 263 -19.42 -12.71 12.44
CA ALA A 263 -18.54 -12.90 13.60
C ALA A 263 -17.30 -13.76 13.32
N TRP A 264 -17.34 -14.63 12.31
CA TRP A 264 -16.20 -15.48 11.92
C TRP A 264 -15.19 -14.78 11.00
N MET A 265 -15.67 -13.74 10.31
CA MET A 265 -14.90 -13.07 9.27
C MET A 265 -14.51 -11.64 9.67
N SER A 266 -15.02 -11.17 10.80
CA SER A 266 -14.75 -9.81 11.25
C SER A 266 -13.50 -9.77 12.10
N HIS A 267 -12.49 -9.05 11.65
CA HIS A 267 -11.33 -8.70 12.45
C HIS A 267 -11.68 -7.63 13.52
N TYR A 268 -12.66 -7.96 14.38
CA TYR A 268 -13.04 -7.12 15.52
C TYR A 268 -12.37 -7.64 16.80
N GLU A 269 -12.07 -6.73 17.70
CA GLU A 269 -11.79 -7.10 19.07
C GLU A 269 -13.04 -7.72 19.70
N ALA A 270 -12.86 -8.93 20.26
CA ALA A 270 -13.92 -9.56 21.02
C ALA A 270 -14.19 -8.70 22.27
N SER A 271 -15.41 -8.15 22.35
CA SER A 271 -15.88 -7.39 23.52
C SER A 271 -17.09 -8.05 24.14
N PRO A 272 -17.29 -7.92 25.46
CA PRO A 272 -18.44 -8.48 26.12
C PRO A 272 -19.78 -7.89 25.62
N GLU A 273 -19.77 -6.66 25.07
CA GLU A 273 -20.96 -5.97 24.55
C GLU A 273 -21.35 -6.44 23.15
N LYS A 274 -20.36 -6.61 22.25
CA LYS A 274 -20.61 -6.92 20.83
C LYS A 274 -20.60 -8.42 20.55
N TYR A 275 -19.68 -9.17 21.18
CA TYR A 275 -19.49 -10.61 20.94
C TYR A 275 -19.26 -11.38 22.24
N PRO A 276 -20.24 -11.42 23.16
CA PRO A 276 -20.05 -11.98 24.50
C PRO A 276 -19.58 -13.43 24.47
N LEU A 277 -20.10 -14.27 23.58
CA LEU A 277 -19.69 -15.68 23.50
C LEU A 277 -18.20 -15.80 23.14
N VAL A 278 -17.73 -15.09 22.12
CA VAL A 278 -16.33 -15.12 21.68
C VAL A 278 -15.44 -14.57 22.78
N TYR A 279 -15.84 -13.48 23.44
CA TYR A 279 -15.09 -12.89 24.54
C TYR A 279 -14.89 -13.87 25.70
N TYR A 280 -15.97 -14.50 26.18
CA TYR A 280 -15.88 -15.43 27.31
C TYR A 280 -15.16 -16.74 26.95
N VAL A 281 -15.27 -17.23 25.71
CA VAL A 281 -14.49 -18.39 25.25
C VAL A 281 -12.99 -18.04 25.20
N ASN A 282 -12.63 -16.88 24.68
CA ASN A 282 -11.25 -16.42 24.68
C ASN A 282 -10.71 -16.27 26.12
N LEU A 283 -11.47 -15.64 27.01
CA LEU A 283 -11.11 -15.49 28.42
C LEU A 283 -10.91 -16.85 29.09
N PHE A 284 -11.81 -17.81 28.82
CA PHE A 284 -11.70 -19.16 29.34
C PHE A 284 -10.40 -19.84 28.91
N TYR A 285 -10.05 -19.80 27.64
CA TYR A 285 -8.80 -20.39 27.15
C TYR A 285 -7.56 -19.63 27.63
N TRP A 286 -7.65 -18.31 27.77
CA TRP A 286 -6.56 -17.49 28.29
C TRP A 286 -6.18 -17.86 29.73
N ILE A 287 -7.18 -18.32 30.52
CA ILE A 287 -6.96 -18.84 31.88
C ILE A 287 -6.57 -20.32 31.87
N LEU A 288 -7.29 -21.14 31.12
CA LEU A 288 -7.12 -22.59 31.11
C LEU A 288 -5.74 -23.02 30.58
N ILE A 289 -5.27 -22.41 29.50
CA ILE A 289 -4.00 -22.81 28.87
C ILE A 289 -2.80 -22.56 29.81
N PRO A 290 -2.59 -21.35 30.37
CA PRO A 290 -1.49 -21.14 31.31
C PRO A 290 -1.60 -22.02 32.58
N LEU A 291 -2.79 -22.26 33.09
CA LEU A 291 -3.03 -23.09 34.27
C LEU A 291 -2.63 -24.57 33.99
N THR A 292 -3.04 -25.12 32.87
CA THR A 292 -2.69 -26.50 32.49
C THR A 292 -1.19 -26.67 32.20
N ILE A 293 -0.60 -25.72 31.45
CA ILE A 293 0.84 -25.74 31.17
C ILE A 293 1.63 -25.55 32.47
N GLY A 294 1.22 -24.63 33.33
CA GLY A 294 1.85 -24.39 34.63
C GLY A 294 1.80 -25.63 35.52
N ALA A 295 0.66 -26.30 35.61
CA ALA A 295 0.51 -27.55 36.38
C ALA A 295 1.42 -28.67 35.82
N LEU A 296 1.49 -28.82 34.48
CA LEU A 296 2.39 -29.78 33.85
C LEU A 296 3.89 -29.48 34.12
N LEU A 297 4.28 -28.20 34.05
CA LEU A 297 5.65 -27.78 34.33
C LEU A 297 6.03 -28.06 35.80
N ILE A 298 5.13 -27.82 36.76
CA ILE A 298 5.31 -28.12 38.16
C ILE A 298 5.46 -29.63 38.35
N PHE A 299 4.60 -30.42 37.70
CA PHE A 299 4.65 -31.88 37.76
C PHE A 299 5.97 -32.42 37.21
N ILE A 300 6.40 -32.00 36.04
CA ILE A 300 7.66 -32.38 35.40
C ILE A 300 8.85 -31.94 36.27
N GLY A 301 8.84 -30.70 36.74
CA GLY A 301 9.88 -30.15 37.61
C GLY A 301 10.03 -30.95 38.91
N SER A 302 8.91 -31.35 39.54
CA SER A 302 8.87 -32.19 40.70
C SER A 302 9.48 -33.59 40.43
N ASP A 303 9.08 -34.21 39.31
CA ASP A 303 9.63 -35.54 38.93
C ASP A 303 11.15 -35.48 38.69
N VAL A 304 11.61 -34.49 37.95
CA VAL A 304 13.05 -34.25 37.70
C VAL A 304 13.78 -34.00 39.02
N TYR A 305 13.24 -33.15 39.90
CA TYR A 305 13.84 -32.90 41.22
C TYR A 305 13.97 -34.19 42.05
N HIS A 306 12.93 -35.01 42.12
CA HIS A 306 12.94 -36.25 42.84
C HIS A 306 13.93 -37.28 42.26
N ARG A 307 14.04 -37.37 40.93
CA ARG A 307 15.02 -38.23 40.23
C ARG A 307 16.45 -37.78 40.51
N VAL A 308 16.74 -36.50 40.42
CA VAL A 308 18.05 -35.91 40.69
C VAL A 308 18.44 -36.13 42.14
N ARG A 309 17.54 -35.83 43.09
CA ARG A 309 17.76 -36.05 44.52
C ARG A 309 18.07 -37.51 44.84
N ARG A 310 17.33 -38.49 44.28
CA ARG A 310 17.58 -39.92 44.44
C ARG A 310 18.96 -40.33 43.94
N ARG A 311 19.41 -39.81 42.81
CA ARG A 311 20.76 -40.10 42.27
C ARG A 311 21.86 -39.61 43.21
N PHE A 312 21.74 -38.41 43.73
CA PHE A 312 22.73 -37.86 44.68
C PHE A 312 22.71 -38.60 46.05
N SER A 313 21.55 -39.02 46.51
CA SER A 313 21.43 -39.81 47.75
C SER A 313 22.01 -41.23 47.61
N ALA A 314 21.86 -41.87 46.45
CA ALA A 314 22.41 -43.21 46.17
C ALA A 314 23.95 -43.20 46.01
N GLY A 315 24.52 -42.03 45.52
CA GLY A 315 25.98 -41.91 45.43
C GLY A 315 26.71 -41.74 46.75
N ASN A 316 26.03 -41.40 47.84
CA ASN A 316 26.60 -41.20 49.19
C ASN A 316 26.37 -42.38 50.14
N ALA A 317 25.87 -43.49 49.64
CA ALA A 317 25.79 -44.69 50.49
C ALA A 317 27.22 -45.23 50.75
N PRO A 318 27.65 -45.44 52.04
CA PRO A 318 28.97 -45.97 52.37
C PRO A 318 29.12 -47.37 51.79
N ARG A 319 30.13 -47.57 50.93
CA ARG A 319 30.52 -48.91 50.50
C ARG A 319 30.86 -49.69 51.72
N ASN A 320 30.06 -50.68 52.03
CA ASN A 320 30.32 -51.63 53.14
C ASN A 320 31.54 -52.46 52.76
N PRO A 321 32.65 -52.37 53.51
CA PRO A 321 33.83 -53.23 53.24
C PRO A 321 33.63 -54.58 53.94
N LYS A 322 32.91 -55.53 53.34
CA LYS A 322 32.88 -56.90 53.69
C LYS A 322 32.84 -57.77 52.47
N GLY A 323 33.97 -58.45 52.23
CA GLY A 323 34.16 -59.52 51.29
C GLY A 323 35.62 -59.85 51.14
#